data_f3bfeb4e209cdddd70f9d793cf71c462
#
_entry.id   f3bfeb4e209cdddd70f9d793cf71c462
#
_cell.length_a   1.000
_cell.length_b   1.000
_cell.length_c   1.000
_cell.angle_alpha   90.00
_cell.angle_beta   90.00
_cell.angle_gamma   90.00
#
_symmetry.space_group_name_H-M   'P 1'
#
loop_
_entity.id
_entity.type
_entity.pdbx_description
1 polymer ?
#
loop_
_entity_poly.entity_id
_entity_poly.type
_entity_poly.pdbx_seq_one_letter_code
_entity_poly.pdbx_strand_id
1 'polypeptide(L)'
;QTLAAVVAANIDESAKKLFCVFSFLTLVLVVAAFASIVAGTFADPDGTNIANARTATISVLFIAVAVVWGIVTRSRNVPGPVMILGAIAVIAVIVAVGYNFPFLGGIDQTTWMIVVGIYILIASVAPVWILLQPRDYLSSYLLYGMIVLAIIGIIGATIFGNTSFAEVPAFTAFDTTTLYPDAKVFGGRGLLFPALFVTIACGAISGFHSLVSSGTTSKQLDKESQAQPIAYGGMLLECLLAVISLCAVAYVWQGAVSGTYATPTQIFASGLSGMIGVIPGLE
;
A
#
# COMPACT_ATOMS: atom_id res chain seq x y z
N GLN A 1 -18.60 4.42 19.92
CA GLN A 1 -17.66 4.78 20.99
C GLN A 1 -16.23 4.56 20.49
N THR A 2 -15.30 5.46 20.82
CA THR A 2 -13.88 5.25 20.52
C THR A 2 -13.26 4.24 21.50
N LEU A 3 -12.18 3.57 21.10
CA LEU A 3 -11.44 2.65 21.99
C LEU A 3 -11.06 3.33 23.31
N ALA A 4 -10.61 4.58 23.26
CA ALA A 4 -10.27 5.34 24.46
C ALA A 4 -11.47 5.52 25.42
N ALA A 5 -12.69 5.69 24.88
CA ALA A 5 -13.89 5.78 25.69
C ALA A 5 -14.26 4.42 26.32
N VAL A 6 -14.03 3.31 25.58
CA VAL A 6 -14.25 1.96 26.12
C VAL A 6 -13.24 1.65 27.24
N VAL A 7 -11.97 2.06 27.10
CA VAL A 7 -10.95 1.94 28.16
C VAL A 7 -11.36 2.72 29.41
N ALA A 8 -11.85 3.95 29.26
CA ALA A 8 -12.33 4.74 30.39
C ALA A 8 -13.49 4.08 31.13
N ALA A 9 -14.45 3.52 30.37
CA ALA A 9 -15.65 2.91 30.95
C ALA A 9 -15.38 1.57 31.66
N ASN A 10 -14.36 0.82 31.24
CA ASN A 10 -14.11 -0.52 31.76
C ASN A 10 -12.91 -0.60 32.70
N ILE A 11 -11.99 0.36 32.67
CA ILE A 11 -10.78 0.35 33.49
C ILE A 11 -10.73 1.58 34.39
N ASP A 12 -10.28 2.74 33.84
CA ASP A 12 -10.14 4.01 34.57
C ASP A 12 -9.80 5.16 33.63
N GLU A 13 -10.04 6.40 34.06
CA GLU A 13 -9.66 7.62 33.33
C GLU A 13 -8.14 7.79 33.18
N SER A 14 -7.34 7.29 34.13
CA SER A 14 -5.86 7.29 34.02
C SER A 14 -5.38 6.36 32.91
N ALA A 15 -5.98 5.17 32.81
CA ALA A 15 -5.71 4.21 31.73
C ALA A 15 -6.07 4.80 30.35
N LYS A 16 -7.18 5.54 30.25
CA LYS A 16 -7.54 6.28 29.02
C LYS A 16 -6.48 7.29 28.62
N LYS A 17 -5.98 8.10 29.55
CA LYS A 17 -4.92 9.10 29.25
C LYS A 17 -3.66 8.41 28.75
N LEU A 18 -3.22 7.35 29.42
CA LEU A 18 -2.06 6.56 29.02
C LEU A 18 -2.25 5.95 27.62
N PHE A 19 -3.43 5.38 27.37
CA PHE A 19 -3.78 4.82 26.06
C PHE A 19 -3.79 5.90 24.96
N CYS A 20 -4.30 7.09 25.23
CA CYS A 20 -4.28 8.20 24.26
C CYS A 20 -2.85 8.63 23.91
N VAL A 21 -1.97 8.76 24.91
CA VAL A 21 -0.56 9.10 24.68
C VAL A 21 0.14 8.01 23.88
N PHE A 22 -0.02 6.76 24.26
CA PHE A 22 0.52 5.61 23.54
C PHE A 22 0.04 5.59 22.07
N SER A 23 -1.27 5.72 21.86
CA SER A 23 -1.85 5.72 20.52
C SER A 23 -1.35 6.88 19.67
N PHE A 24 -1.21 8.07 20.25
CA PHE A 24 -0.67 9.24 19.56
C PHE A 24 0.78 9.00 19.10
N LEU A 25 1.64 8.53 20.00
CA LEU A 25 3.04 8.26 19.67
C LEU A 25 3.16 7.16 18.60
N THR A 26 2.35 6.11 18.72
CA THR A 26 2.32 5.01 17.74
C THR A 26 1.87 5.52 16.36
N LEU A 27 0.82 6.34 16.30
CA LEU A 27 0.35 6.91 15.04
C LEU A 27 1.40 7.83 14.39
N VAL A 28 2.10 8.66 15.17
CA VAL A 28 3.19 9.49 14.65
C VAL A 28 4.31 8.61 14.06
N LEU A 29 4.70 7.55 14.76
CA LEU A 29 5.71 6.62 14.27
C LEU A 29 5.30 5.94 12.96
N VAL A 30 4.06 5.44 12.89
CA VAL A 30 3.50 4.78 11.70
C VAL A 30 3.45 5.75 10.52
N VAL A 31 2.96 6.98 10.72
CA VAL A 31 2.89 8.00 9.67
C VAL A 31 4.30 8.37 9.18
N ALA A 32 5.26 8.53 10.07
CA ALA A 32 6.65 8.82 9.70
C ALA A 32 7.28 7.67 8.88
N ALA A 33 7.04 6.41 9.27
CA ALA A 33 7.54 5.25 8.55
C ALA A 33 6.94 5.17 7.12
N PHE A 34 5.62 5.34 6.98
CA PHE A 34 4.98 5.33 5.66
C PHE A 34 5.40 6.53 4.81
N ALA A 35 5.54 7.72 5.38
CA ALA A 35 6.04 8.89 4.67
C ALA A 35 7.44 8.65 4.10
N SER A 36 8.32 8.01 4.88
CA SER A 36 9.68 7.65 4.43
C SER A 36 9.66 6.65 3.28
N ILE A 37 8.80 5.61 3.36
CA ILE A 37 8.65 4.61 2.30
C ILE A 37 8.14 5.26 1.01
N VAL A 38 7.10 6.10 1.10
CA VAL A 38 6.53 6.80 -0.07
C VAL A 38 7.57 7.75 -0.68
N ALA A 39 8.27 8.54 0.13
CA ALA A 39 9.33 9.43 -0.33
C ALA A 39 10.45 8.65 -1.03
N GLY A 40 10.81 7.46 -0.53
CA GLY A 40 11.80 6.58 -1.15
C GLY A 40 11.37 6.01 -2.50
N THR A 41 10.06 5.75 -2.70
CA THR A 41 9.53 5.29 -3.99
C THR A 41 9.43 6.39 -5.04
N PHE A 42 9.40 7.66 -4.62
CA PHE A 42 9.34 8.81 -5.52
C PHE A 42 10.71 9.41 -5.79
N ALA A 43 11.69 9.16 -4.92
CA ALA A 43 13.02 9.77 -5.01
C ALA A 43 13.78 9.32 -6.27
N ASP A 44 14.32 10.31 -6.97
CA ASP A 44 15.16 10.13 -8.15
C ASP A 44 16.21 11.26 -8.18
N PRO A 45 17.16 11.28 -7.24
CA PRO A 45 18.09 12.41 -7.08
C PRO A 45 18.95 12.65 -8.31
N ASP A 46 19.28 11.62 -9.06
CA ASP A 46 20.14 11.70 -10.22
C ASP A 46 19.37 11.92 -11.55
N GLY A 47 18.04 11.93 -11.51
CA GLY A 47 17.18 12.05 -12.69
C GLY A 47 17.27 10.88 -13.66
N THR A 48 17.82 9.74 -13.21
CA THR A 48 18.07 8.56 -14.04
C THR A 48 17.00 7.47 -13.88
N ASN A 49 16.26 7.50 -12.76
CA ASN A 49 15.25 6.51 -12.46
C ASN A 49 13.87 6.92 -12.97
N ILE A 50 13.65 6.74 -14.26
CA ILE A 50 12.39 7.08 -14.94
C ILE A 50 11.18 6.41 -14.26
N ALA A 51 11.33 5.20 -13.69
CA ALA A 51 10.25 4.50 -13.02
C ALA A 51 9.75 5.25 -11.77
N ASN A 52 10.67 5.77 -10.95
CA ASN A 52 10.33 6.56 -9.78
C ASN A 52 9.68 7.90 -10.19
N ALA A 53 10.23 8.57 -11.21
CA ALA A 53 9.66 9.81 -11.74
C ALA A 53 8.23 9.61 -12.30
N ARG A 54 7.96 8.50 -12.99
CA ARG A 54 6.63 8.11 -13.45
C ARG A 54 5.69 7.87 -12.28
N THR A 55 6.13 7.11 -11.28
CA THR A 55 5.33 6.80 -10.08
C THR A 55 4.97 8.07 -9.33
N ALA A 56 5.92 8.97 -9.11
CA ALA A 56 5.69 10.26 -8.47
C ALA A 56 4.68 11.11 -9.26
N THR A 57 4.86 11.22 -10.58
CA THR A 57 3.98 12.00 -11.45
C THR A 57 2.56 11.44 -11.45
N ILE A 58 2.39 10.13 -11.62
CA ILE A 58 1.07 9.46 -11.58
C ILE A 58 0.40 9.70 -10.24
N SER A 59 1.12 9.55 -9.12
CA SER A 59 0.56 9.68 -7.77
C SER A 59 0.10 11.11 -7.47
N VAL A 60 0.87 12.12 -7.85
CA VAL A 60 0.49 13.52 -7.65
C VAL A 60 -0.69 13.91 -8.53
N LEU A 61 -0.68 13.52 -9.80
CA LEU A 61 -1.81 13.73 -10.71
C LEU A 61 -3.08 13.03 -10.19
N PHE A 62 -2.92 11.81 -9.67
CA PHE A 62 -4.03 11.03 -9.13
C PHE A 62 -4.72 11.76 -7.97
N ILE A 63 -3.96 12.34 -7.03
CA ILE A 63 -4.53 13.11 -5.92
C ILE A 63 -5.31 14.33 -6.45
N ALA A 64 -4.70 15.12 -7.34
CA ALA A 64 -5.33 16.32 -7.90
C ALA A 64 -6.62 15.99 -8.66
N VAL A 65 -6.57 14.97 -9.51
CA VAL A 65 -7.73 14.56 -10.32
C VAL A 65 -8.80 13.91 -9.44
N ALA A 66 -8.44 13.16 -8.39
CA ALA A 66 -9.40 12.58 -7.47
C ALA A 66 -10.24 13.65 -6.75
N VAL A 67 -9.62 14.75 -6.34
CA VAL A 67 -10.35 15.88 -5.74
C VAL A 67 -11.34 16.49 -6.73
N VAL A 68 -10.90 16.76 -7.95
CA VAL A 68 -11.77 17.29 -9.02
C VAL A 68 -12.92 16.32 -9.33
N TRP A 69 -12.61 15.03 -9.45
CA TRP A 69 -13.60 13.96 -9.65
C TRP A 69 -14.64 13.92 -8.53
N GLY A 70 -14.21 14.03 -7.28
CA GLY A 70 -15.12 14.04 -6.12
C GLY A 70 -16.07 15.25 -6.13
N ILE A 71 -15.56 16.42 -6.46
CA ILE A 71 -16.38 17.64 -6.57
C ILE A 71 -17.41 17.51 -7.71
N VAL A 72 -16.99 17.05 -8.88
CA VAL A 72 -17.85 16.89 -10.06
C VAL A 72 -18.93 15.83 -9.83
N THR A 73 -18.58 14.67 -9.30
CA THR A 73 -19.53 13.57 -9.08
C THR A 73 -20.54 13.89 -7.99
N ARG A 74 -20.11 14.64 -6.96
CA ARG A 74 -21.02 15.08 -5.89
C ARG A 74 -22.02 16.14 -6.35
N SER A 75 -21.62 17.01 -7.27
CA SER A 75 -22.49 18.09 -7.78
C SER A 75 -23.49 17.60 -8.83
N ARG A 76 -23.27 16.43 -9.42
CA ARG A 76 -24.12 15.83 -10.45
C ARG A 76 -24.55 14.44 -9.99
N ASN A 77 -25.87 14.17 -9.96
CA ASN A 77 -26.39 12.82 -9.70
C ASN A 77 -26.05 11.89 -10.90
N VAL A 78 -24.80 11.41 -10.94
CA VAL A 78 -24.30 10.57 -12.04
C VAL A 78 -24.77 9.13 -11.82
N PRO A 79 -25.36 8.45 -12.82
CA PRO A 79 -25.73 7.04 -12.74
C PRO A 79 -24.51 6.16 -12.45
N GLY A 80 -24.67 5.14 -11.62
CA GLY A 80 -23.58 4.25 -11.19
C GLY A 80 -22.69 3.70 -12.33
N PRO A 81 -23.25 3.13 -13.42
CA PRO A 81 -22.44 2.64 -14.54
C PRO A 81 -21.57 3.71 -15.22
N VAL A 82 -22.09 4.92 -15.37
CA VAL A 82 -21.35 6.04 -15.95
C VAL A 82 -20.21 6.48 -15.03
N MET A 83 -20.44 6.41 -13.71
CA MET A 83 -19.43 6.73 -12.71
C MET A 83 -18.28 5.72 -12.75
N ILE A 84 -18.56 4.43 -12.91
CA ILE A 84 -17.54 3.37 -13.04
C ILE A 84 -16.71 3.55 -14.30
N LEU A 85 -17.37 3.68 -15.46
CA LEU A 85 -16.67 3.87 -16.74
C LEU A 85 -15.85 5.17 -16.76
N GLY A 86 -16.39 6.23 -16.19
CA GLY A 86 -15.68 7.50 -16.05
C GLY A 86 -14.46 7.39 -15.15
N ALA A 87 -14.55 6.67 -14.02
CA ALA A 87 -13.42 6.42 -13.13
C ALA A 87 -12.29 5.66 -13.85
N ILE A 88 -12.63 4.59 -14.57
CA ILE A 88 -11.66 3.80 -15.34
C ILE A 88 -11.00 4.66 -16.42
N ALA A 89 -11.78 5.46 -17.16
CA ALA A 89 -11.26 6.35 -18.18
C ALA A 89 -10.29 7.40 -17.59
N VAL A 90 -10.67 8.01 -16.47
CA VAL A 90 -9.83 9.00 -15.78
C VAL A 90 -8.52 8.36 -15.29
N ILE A 91 -8.57 7.18 -14.72
CA ILE A 91 -7.37 6.44 -14.31
C ILE A 91 -6.48 6.15 -15.51
N ALA A 92 -7.04 5.67 -16.62
CA ALA A 92 -6.28 5.38 -17.84
C ALA A 92 -5.57 6.64 -18.38
N VAL A 93 -6.23 7.78 -18.34
CA VAL A 93 -5.65 9.07 -18.76
C VAL A 93 -4.50 9.48 -17.82
N ILE A 94 -4.69 9.38 -16.50
CA ILE A 94 -3.64 9.71 -15.53
C ILE A 94 -2.40 8.84 -15.75
N VAL A 95 -2.59 7.54 -15.92
CA VAL A 95 -1.50 6.58 -16.17
C VAL A 95 -0.81 6.90 -17.50
N ALA A 96 -1.58 7.13 -18.57
CA ALA A 96 -1.02 7.47 -19.88
C ALA A 96 -0.21 8.79 -19.84
N VAL A 97 -0.72 9.81 -19.17
CA VAL A 97 -0.02 11.10 -19.03
C VAL A 97 1.26 10.93 -18.21
N GLY A 98 1.19 10.31 -17.05
CA GLY A 98 2.35 10.15 -16.19
C GLY A 98 3.41 9.19 -16.75
N TYR A 99 3.01 8.22 -17.58
CA TYR A 99 3.94 7.33 -18.29
C TYR A 99 4.72 8.06 -19.39
N ASN A 100 4.04 8.88 -20.19
CA ASN A 100 4.65 9.59 -21.31
C ASN A 100 5.36 10.89 -20.91
N PHE A 101 4.91 11.56 -19.84
CA PHE A 101 5.44 12.85 -19.38
C PHE A 101 5.81 12.81 -17.89
N PRO A 102 6.88 12.12 -17.48
CA PRO A 102 7.34 12.06 -16.10
C PRO A 102 8.06 13.37 -15.71
N PHE A 103 7.30 14.39 -15.29
CA PHE A 103 7.86 15.71 -14.98
C PHE A 103 8.39 15.88 -13.55
N LEU A 104 8.23 14.88 -12.68
CA LEU A 104 8.70 14.91 -11.28
C LEU A 104 9.96 14.07 -11.06
N GLY A 105 10.88 14.05 -12.03
CA GLY A 105 12.22 13.49 -11.87
C GLY A 105 13.21 14.51 -11.26
N GLY A 106 14.37 14.02 -10.81
CA GLY A 106 15.44 14.87 -10.27
C GLY A 106 15.19 15.40 -8.86
N ILE A 107 14.28 14.79 -8.08
CA ILE A 107 13.94 15.22 -6.72
C ILE A 107 14.46 14.20 -5.72
N ASP A 108 15.19 14.68 -4.70
CA ASP A 108 15.74 13.86 -3.64
C ASP A 108 14.70 13.41 -2.61
N GLN A 109 15.02 12.38 -1.85
CA GLN A 109 14.13 11.79 -0.84
C GLN A 109 13.75 12.78 0.26
N THR A 110 14.66 13.66 0.66
CA THR A 110 14.41 14.64 1.72
C THR A 110 13.35 15.66 1.29
N THR A 111 13.44 16.15 0.06
CA THR A 111 12.42 17.05 -0.51
C THR A 111 11.07 16.37 -0.60
N TRP A 112 11.03 15.09 -1.04
CA TRP A 112 9.78 14.32 -1.05
C TRP A 112 9.21 14.10 0.34
N MET A 113 10.04 13.88 1.36
CA MET A 113 9.56 13.78 2.76
C MET A 113 8.89 15.07 3.23
N ILE A 114 9.43 16.23 2.85
CA ILE A 114 8.82 17.53 3.18
C ILE A 114 7.48 17.69 2.45
N VAL A 115 7.44 17.40 1.16
CA VAL A 115 6.21 17.50 0.34
C VAL A 115 5.12 16.56 0.88
N VAL A 116 5.46 15.31 1.18
CA VAL A 116 4.53 14.34 1.77
C VAL A 116 4.09 14.78 3.16
N GLY A 117 4.99 15.34 3.97
CA GLY A 117 4.66 15.90 5.29
C GLY A 117 3.64 17.05 5.20
N ILE A 118 3.85 17.99 4.28
CA ILE A 118 2.88 19.07 4.02
C ILE A 118 1.53 18.51 3.56
N TYR A 119 1.56 17.51 2.65
CA TYR A 119 0.33 16.83 2.21
C TYR A 119 -0.42 16.18 3.37
N ILE A 120 0.28 15.49 4.27
CA ILE A 120 -0.31 14.85 5.45
C ILE A 120 -0.97 15.88 6.36
N LEU A 121 -0.30 17.03 6.59
CA LEU A 121 -0.88 18.13 7.39
C LEU A 121 -2.17 18.67 6.77
N ILE A 122 -2.17 18.92 5.46
CA ILE A 122 -3.36 19.37 4.74
C ILE A 122 -4.46 18.31 4.81
N ALA A 123 -4.12 17.04 4.55
CA ALA A 123 -5.06 15.94 4.55
C ALA A 123 -5.68 15.67 5.94
N SER A 124 -4.95 15.95 7.02
CA SER A 124 -5.45 15.76 8.39
C SER A 124 -6.52 16.78 8.78
N VAL A 125 -6.49 17.97 8.18
CA VAL A 125 -7.45 19.06 8.44
C VAL A 125 -8.61 19.05 7.44
N ALA A 126 -8.36 18.56 6.21
CA ALA A 126 -9.35 18.53 5.15
C ALA A 126 -10.51 17.59 5.49
N PRO A 127 -11.76 17.98 5.18
CA PRO A 127 -12.90 17.08 5.32
C PRO A 127 -12.73 15.80 4.52
N VAL A 128 -13.05 14.65 5.13
CA VAL A 128 -12.90 13.30 4.55
C VAL A 128 -13.54 13.18 3.17
N TRP A 129 -14.69 13.81 2.96
CA TRP A 129 -15.44 13.77 1.72
C TRP A 129 -14.81 14.54 0.54
N ILE A 130 -13.88 15.47 0.81
CA ILE A 130 -13.21 16.24 -0.25
C ILE A 130 -12.00 15.47 -0.79
N LEU A 131 -11.16 14.94 0.11
CA LEU A 131 -9.87 14.41 -0.25
C LEU A 131 -9.81 12.88 -0.20
N LEU A 132 -10.25 12.28 0.91
CA LEU A 132 -10.08 10.85 1.16
C LEU A 132 -11.09 10.01 0.38
N GLN A 133 -12.38 10.27 0.47
CA GLN A 133 -13.41 9.46 -0.18
C GLN A 133 -13.25 9.36 -1.70
N PRO A 134 -13.06 10.45 -2.48
CA PRO A 134 -12.89 10.34 -3.92
C PRO A 134 -11.60 9.63 -4.32
N ARG A 135 -10.52 9.87 -3.57
CA ARG A 135 -9.23 9.22 -3.79
C ARG A 135 -9.34 7.71 -3.55
N ASP A 136 -9.93 7.31 -2.45
CA ASP A 136 -10.06 5.90 -2.08
C ASP A 136 -11.03 5.16 -3.04
N TYR A 137 -12.08 5.84 -3.51
CA TYR A 137 -12.96 5.31 -4.55
C TYR A 137 -12.20 5.01 -5.86
N LEU A 138 -11.40 5.94 -6.35
CA LEU A 138 -10.60 5.71 -7.56
C LEU A 138 -9.50 4.68 -7.33
N SER A 139 -8.82 4.70 -6.18
CA SER A 139 -7.73 3.75 -5.88
C SER A 139 -8.24 2.32 -5.71
N SER A 140 -9.50 2.11 -5.32
CA SER A 140 -10.09 0.78 -5.25
C SER A 140 -10.11 0.07 -6.61
N TYR A 141 -10.34 0.78 -7.72
CA TYR A 141 -10.28 0.19 -9.07
C TYR A 141 -8.87 -0.22 -9.45
N LEU A 142 -7.85 0.56 -9.06
CA LEU A 142 -6.44 0.17 -9.25
C LEU A 142 -6.10 -1.08 -8.45
N LEU A 143 -6.57 -1.16 -7.20
CA LEU A 143 -6.35 -2.32 -6.34
C LEU A 143 -7.00 -3.58 -6.93
N TYR A 144 -8.27 -3.52 -7.31
CA TYR A 144 -8.94 -4.67 -7.94
C TYR A 144 -8.31 -5.06 -9.27
N GLY A 145 -7.95 -4.07 -10.10
CA GLY A 145 -7.22 -4.31 -11.35
C GLY A 145 -5.88 -4.99 -11.11
N MET A 146 -5.12 -4.54 -10.14
CA MET A 146 -3.85 -5.16 -9.74
C MET A 146 -4.05 -6.61 -9.26
N ILE A 147 -5.05 -6.87 -8.41
CA ILE A 147 -5.33 -8.22 -7.92
C ILE A 147 -5.68 -9.16 -9.08
N VAL A 148 -6.54 -8.74 -9.99
CA VAL A 148 -6.93 -9.54 -11.16
C VAL A 148 -5.71 -9.81 -12.05
N LEU A 149 -4.92 -8.80 -12.38
CA LEU A 149 -3.71 -8.96 -13.16
C LEU A 149 -2.68 -9.85 -12.46
N ALA A 150 -2.55 -9.74 -11.14
CA ALA A 150 -1.67 -10.58 -10.35
C ALA A 150 -2.09 -12.07 -10.42
N ILE A 151 -3.38 -12.36 -10.27
CA ILE A 151 -3.91 -13.73 -10.38
C ILE A 151 -3.64 -14.29 -11.78
N ILE A 152 -3.92 -13.50 -12.82
CA ILE A 152 -3.62 -13.87 -14.21
C ILE A 152 -2.12 -14.10 -14.39
N GLY A 153 -1.27 -13.23 -13.83
CA GLY A 153 0.18 -13.35 -13.86
C GLY A 153 0.70 -14.61 -13.17
N ILE A 154 0.17 -14.95 -11.99
CA ILE A 154 0.52 -16.18 -11.26
C ILE A 154 0.15 -17.42 -12.08
N ILE A 155 -1.07 -17.46 -12.64
CA ILE A 155 -1.51 -18.56 -13.50
C ILE A 155 -0.65 -18.63 -14.77
N GLY A 156 -0.39 -17.49 -15.41
CA GLY A 156 0.46 -17.41 -16.60
C GLY A 156 1.89 -17.89 -16.32
N ALA A 157 2.51 -17.42 -15.26
CA ALA A 157 3.85 -17.84 -14.87
C ALA A 157 3.92 -19.34 -14.53
N THR A 158 2.85 -19.92 -14.02
CA THR A 158 2.78 -21.36 -13.73
C THR A 158 2.61 -22.20 -15.00
N ILE A 159 1.85 -21.72 -15.99
CA ILE A 159 1.56 -22.47 -17.23
C ILE A 159 2.65 -22.28 -18.29
N PHE A 160 3.11 -21.05 -18.52
CA PHE A 160 4.02 -20.68 -19.59
C PHE A 160 5.46 -20.47 -19.12
N GLY A 161 5.67 -20.16 -17.84
CA GLY A 161 6.97 -19.97 -17.25
C GLY A 161 7.47 -21.27 -16.63
N ASN A 162 8.69 -21.70 -16.93
CA ASN A 162 9.37 -22.78 -16.21
C ASN A 162 9.81 -22.37 -14.80
N THR A 163 9.06 -21.48 -14.16
CA THR A 163 9.40 -20.97 -12.83
C THR A 163 8.83 -21.89 -11.76
N SER A 164 9.72 -22.50 -11.02
CA SER A 164 9.37 -23.29 -9.84
C SER A 164 9.44 -22.39 -8.61
N PHE A 165 8.32 -22.21 -7.91
CA PHE A 165 8.31 -21.63 -6.57
C PHE A 165 9.06 -22.50 -5.53
N ALA A 166 9.54 -23.66 -5.92
CA ALA A 166 10.30 -24.59 -5.09
C ALA A 166 11.71 -24.10 -4.69
N GLU A 167 12.21 -23.01 -5.31
CA GLU A 167 13.50 -22.43 -4.94
C GLU A 167 13.49 -21.68 -3.60
N VAL A 168 12.30 -21.32 -3.12
CA VAL A 168 12.15 -20.67 -1.81
C VAL A 168 12.10 -21.72 -0.72
N PRO A 169 13.12 -21.80 0.15
CA PRO A 169 13.11 -22.78 1.21
C PRO A 169 11.99 -22.48 2.23
N ALA A 170 11.24 -23.52 2.60
CA ALA A 170 10.17 -23.41 3.59
C ALA A 170 10.69 -22.96 4.97
N PHE A 171 11.89 -23.34 5.30
CA PHE A 171 12.62 -22.89 6.49
C PHE A 171 14.09 -22.69 6.13
N THR A 172 14.63 -21.52 6.44
CA THR A 172 16.03 -21.18 6.17
C THR A 172 16.91 -21.39 7.40
N ALA A 173 16.65 -20.59 8.44
CA ALA A 173 17.37 -20.64 9.73
C ALA A 173 16.64 -19.78 10.76
N PHE A 174 17.03 -19.90 12.04
CA PHE A 174 16.58 -18.98 13.09
C PHE A 174 17.21 -17.59 12.96
N ASP A 175 18.40 -17.52 12.36
CA ASP A 175 19.12 -16.29 12.03
C ASP A 175 19.62 -16.36 10.59
N THR A 176 19.15 -15.46 9.75
CA THR A 176 19.52 -15.37 8.33
C THR A 176 20.51 -14.25 8.03
N THR A 177 20.99 -13.51 9.03
CA THR A 177 21.92 -12.40 8.86
C THR A 177 23.24 -12.82 8.20
N THR A 178 23.71 -14.02 8.50
CA THR A 178 24.93 -14.59 7.92
C THR A 178 24.72 -15.31 6.61
N LEU A 179 23.49 -15.77 6.32
CA LEU A 179 23.19 -16.54 5.10
C LEU A 179 23.00 -15.66 3.88
N TYR A 180 22.48 -14.45 4.07
CA TYR A 180 22.19 -13.51 2.99
C TYR A 180 22.75 -12.11 3.31
N PRO A 181 24.08 -11.94 3.36
CA PRO A 181 24.72 -10.67 3.73
C PRO A 181 24.43 -9.55 2.72
N ASP A 182 24.22 -9.93 1.44
CA ASP A 182 23.98 -8.99 0.34
C ASP A 182 22.52 -8.56 0.22
N ALA A 183 21.60 -9.22 0.90
CA ALA A 183 20.16 -8.92 0.84
C ALA A 183 19.83 -7.62 1.58
N LYS A 184 19.91 -6.49 0.86
CA LYS A 184 19.66 -5.14 1.39
C LYS A 184 18.29 -4.98 2.04
N VAL A 185 17.30 -5.67 1.52
CA VAL A 185 15.91 -5.60 2.01
C VAL A 185 15.73 -6.30 3.35
N PHE A 186 16.48 -7.39 3.57
CA PHE A 186 16.46 -8.17 4.80
C PHE A 186 17.50 -7.68 5.83
N GLY A 187 18.30 -6.68 5.48
CA GLY A 187 19.46 -6.20 6.21
C GLY A 187 19.23 -6.03 7.71
N GLY A 188 19.99 -6.77 8.52
CA GLY A 188 20.02 -6.70 9.97
C GLY A 188 18.78 -7.25 10.71
N ARG A 189 17.78 -7.79 9.99
CA ARG A 189 16.53 -8.32 10.55
C ARG A 189 16.40 -9.84 10.39
N GLY A 190 17.50 -10.54 10.29
CA GLY A 190 17.54 -11.97 10.02
C GLY A 190 17.06 -12.88 11.14
N LEU A 191 16.71 -12.34 12.30
CA LEU A 191 16.22 -13.13 13.42
C LEU A 191 14.74 -13.50 13.25
N LEU A 192 14.44 -14.80 13.34
CA LEU A 192 13.06 -15.28 13.32
C LEU A 192 12.25 -14.69 14.48
N PHE A 193 12.81 -14.69 15.67
CA PHE A 193 12.19 -14.09 16.87
C PHE A 193 13.17 -13.07 17.47
N PRO A 194 12.69 -11.86 17.84
CA PRO A 194 11.30 -11.37 17.72
C PRO A 194 10.99 -10.70 16.37
N ALA A 195 11.96 -10.44 15.50
CA ALA A 195 11.80 -9.51 14.37
C ALA A 195 10.76 -9.97 13.34
N LEU A 196 10.88 -11.19 12.81
CA LEU A 196 9.91 -11.72 11.84
C LEU A 196 8.52 -11.87 12.47
N PHE A 197 8.48 -12.38 13.72
CA PHE A 197 7.22 -12.56 14.45
C PHE A 197 6.48 -11.21 14.61
N VAL A 198 7.17 -10.15 15.02
CA VAL A 198 6.59 -8.81 15.18
C VAL A 198 6.11 -8.24 13.83
N THR A 199 6.88 -8.48 12.76
CA THR A 199 6.52 -8.03 11.41
C THR A 199 5.24 -8.70 10.90
N ILE A 200 5.10 -10.02 11.11
CA ILE A 200 3.89 -10.77 10.74
C ILE A 200 2.72 -10.36 11.63
N ALA A 201 2.95 -10.18 12.94
CA ALA A 201 1.91 -9.78 13.88
C ALA A 201 1.28 -8.42 13.52
N CYS A 202 2.04 -7.52 12.92
CA CYS A 202 1.53 -6.24 12.44
C CYS A 202 0.40 -6.41 11.40
N GLY A 203 0.52 -7.38 10.48
CA GLY A 203 -0.54 -7.70 9.52
C GLY A 203 -1.68 -8.55 10.12
N ALA A 204 -1.36 -9.49 11.00
CA ALA A 204 -2.34 -10.43 11.54
C ALA A 204 -3.21 -9.86 12.66
N ILE A 205 -2.64 -9.03 13.54
CA ILE A 205 -3.29 -8.52 14.77
C ILE A 205 -3.14 -6.99 14.87
N SER A 206 -3.18 -6.28 13.75
CA SER A 206 -2.87 -4.86 13.71
C SER A 206 -3.73 -4.02 14.66
N GLY A 207 -3.11 -3.44 15.68
CA GLY A 207 -3.75 -2.45 16.55
C GLY A 207 -4.13 -1.17 15.81
N PHE A 208 -3.46 -0.86 14.70
CA PHE A 208 -3.81 0.26 13.84
C PHE A 208 -5.19 0.08 13.20
N HIS A 209 -5.55 -1.11 12.74
CA HIS A 209 -6.89 -1.39 12.22
C HIS A 209 -7.99 -1.13 13.24
N SER A 210 -7.78 -1.45 14.51
CA SER A 210 -8.76 -1.17 15.56
C SER A 210 -8.91 0.33 15.85
N LEU A 211 -7.83 1.10 15.75
CA LEU A 211 -7.88 2.56 15.87
C LEU A 211 -8.64 3.19 14.71
N VAL A 212 -8.36 2.78 13.47
CA VAL A 212 -9.02 3.30 12.27
C VAL A 212 -10.48 2.89 12.23
N SER A 213 -10.81 1.64 12.55
CA SER A 213 -12.19 1.15 12.54
C SER A 213 -13.07 1.90 13.53
N SER A 214 -12.60 2.13 14.76
CA SER A 214 -13.34 2.85 15.79
C SER A 214 -13.37 4.37 15.58
N GLY A 215 -12.32 4.93 14.97
CA GLY A 215 -12.16 6.37 14.77
C GLY A 215 -12.82 6.91 13.51
N THR A 216 -12.75 6.18 12.41
CA THR A 216 -13.13 6.67 11.07
C THR A 216 -14.17 5.78 10.41
N THR A 217 -13.91 4.50 10.22
CA THR A 217 -14.74 3.58 9.42
C THR A 217 -16.14 3.43 10.00
N SER A 218 -16.26 3.25 11.31
CA SER A 218 -17.55 3.12 12.00
C SER A 218 -18.47 4.33 11.83
N LYS A 219 -17.89 5.51 11.59
CA LYS A 219 -18.64 6.76 11.36
C LYS A 219 -19.10 6.93 9.91
N GLN A 220 -18.62 6.10 8.99
CA GLN A 220 -18.95 6.15 7.56
C GLN A 220 -19.98 5.08 7.17
N LEU A 221 -20.35 4.20 8.09
CA LEU A 221 -21.37 3.18 7.86
C LEU A 221 -22.77 3.77 7.95
N ASP A 222 -23.59 3.54 6.93
CA ASP A 222 -25.01 3.94 6.93
C ASP A 222 -25.86 3.02 7.81
N LYS A 223 -25.52 1.74 7.85
CA LYS A 223 -26.27 0.70 8.60
C LYS A 223 -25.31 -0.24 9.31
N GLU A 224 -25.67 -0.61 10.53
CA GLU A 224 -24.89 -1.56 11.35
C GLU A 224 -24.72 -2.92 10.66
N SER A 225 -25.72 -3.38 9.91
CA SER A 225 -25.66 -4.63 9.14
C SER A 225 -24.56 -4.67 8.07
N GLN A 226 -24.04 -3.52 7.66
CA GLN A 226 -22.94 -3.42 6.68
C GLN A 226 -21.58 -3.61 7.33
N ALA A 227 -21.46 -3.51 8.64
CA ALA A 227 -20.19 -3.61 9.35
C ALA A 227 -19.50 -4.95 9.13
N GLN A 228 -20.24 -6.05 9.26
CA GLN A 228 -19.69 -7.41 9.09
C GLN A 228 -19.21 -7.68 7.66
N PRO A 229 -19.99 -7.49 6.58
CA PRO A 229 -19.52 -7.76 5.23
C PRO A 229 -18.36 -6.84 4.81
N ILE A 230 -18.32 -5.58 5.26
CA ILE A 230 -17.23 -4.65 4.94
C ILE A 230 -15.95 -5.06 5.67
N ALA A 231 -16.02 -5.33 6.97
CA ALA A 231 -14.85 -5.72 7.76
C ALA A 231 -14.29 -7.07 7.31
N TYR A 232 -15.16 -8.08 7.17
CA TYR A 232 -14.75 -9.43 6.75
C TYR A 232 -14.27 -9.47 5.30
N GLY A 233 -14.96 -8.76 4.40
CA GLY A 233 -14.54 -8.63 3.00
C GLY A 233 -13.19 -7.94 2.86
N GLY A 234 -12.95 -6.88 3.61
CA GLY A 234 -11.64 -6.20 3.64
C GLY A 234 -10.53 -7.14 4.11
N MET A 235 -10.75 -7.89 5.18
CA MET A 235 -9.80 -8.87 5.71
C MET A 235 -9.48 -9.96 4.66
N LEU A 236 -10.47 -10.48 3.95
CA LEU A 236 -10.25 -11.49 2.90
C LEU A 236 -9.43 -10.94 1.73
N LEU A 237 -9.68 -9.70 1.31
CA LEU A 237 -8.88 -9.03 0.27
C LEU A 237 -7.44 -8.81 0.72
N GLU A 238 -7.22 -8.44 1.97
CA GLU A 238 -5.89 -8.29 2.55
C GLU A 238 -5.14 -9.63 2.59
N CYS A 239 -5.80 -10.71 2.99
CA CYS A 239 -5.23 -12.06 2.94
C CYS A 239 -4.87 -12.49 1.51
N LEU A 240 -5.73 -12.20 0.53
CA LEU A 240 -5.45 -12.49 -0.88
C LEU A 240 -4.22 -11.71 -1.37
N LEU A 241 -4.13 -10.43 -1.02
CA LEU A 241 -2.99 -9.58 -1.37
C LEU A 241 -1.69 -10.09 -0.71
N ALA A 242 -1.76 -10.59 0.52
CA ALA A 242 -0.60 -11.19 1.19
C ALA A 242 -0.09 -12.43 0.44
N VAL A 243 -0.99 -13.31 -0.02
CA VAL A 243 -0.63 -14.48 -0.84
C VAL A 243 0.01 -14.05 -2.18
N ILE A 244 -0.58 -13.06 -2.85
CA ILE A 244 -0.02 -12.49 -4.09
C ILE A 244 1.40 -11.94 -3.83
N SER A 245 1.61 -11.26 -2.70
CA SER A 245 2.92 -10.72 -2.33
C SER A 245 3.96 -11.83 -2.10
N LEU A 246 3.57 -12.93 -1.45
CA LEU A 246 4.44 -14.10 -1.31
C LEU A 246 4.82 -14.70 -2.68
N CYS A 247 3.87 -14.84 -3.58
CA CYS A 247 4.12 -15.33 -4.94
C CYS A 247 5.07 -14.38 -5.71
N ALA A 248 4.87 -13.07 -5.59
CA ALA A 248 5.72 -12.08 -6.23
C ALA A 248 7.17 -12.14 -5.71
N VAL A 249 7.36 -12.25 -4.39
CA VAL A 249 8.69 -12.42 -3.80
C VAL A 249 9.32 -13.73 -4.23
N ALA A 250 8.57 -14.83 -4.23
CA ALA A 250 9.06 -16.14 -4.67
C ALA A 250 9.52 -16.12 -6.11
N TYR A 251 8.82 -15.42 -7.00
CA TYR A 251 9.19 -15.29 -8.41
C TYR A 251 10.55 -14.61 -8.62
N VAL A 252 10.88 -13.59 -7.83
CA VAL A 252 12.15 -12.84 -7.93
C VAL A 252 13.12 -13.17 -6.80
N TRP A 253 12.99 -14.34 -6.18
CA TRP A 253 13.74 -14.74 -4.99
C TRP A 253 15.25 -14.55 -5.15
N GLN A 254 15.83 -15.03 -6.25
CA GLN A 254 17.27 -14.92 -6.51
C GLN A 254 17.75 -13.46 -6.56
N GLY A 255 16.99 -12.58 -7.18
CA GLY A 255 17.28 -11.14 -7.22
C GLY A 255 17.11 -10.46 -5.85
N ALA A 256 16.15 -10.92 -5.05
CA ALA A 256 15.94 -10.40 -3.73
C ALA A 256 17.08 -10.76 -2.76
N VAL A 257 17.58 -11.99 -2.85
CA VAL A 257 18.67 -12.51 -2.02
C VAL A 257 20.03 -11.94 -2.44
N SER A 258 20.26 -11.75 -3.75
CA SER A 258 21.51 -11.18 -4.28
C SER A 258 21.64 -9.67 -4.09
N GLY A 259 20.66 -9.00 -3.46
CA GLY A 259 20.70 -7.57 -3.20
C GLY A 259 20.46 -6.68 -4.44
N THR A 260 19.90 -7.25 -5.52
CA THR A 260 19.54 -6.50 -6.74
C THR A 260 18.51 -5.41 -6.43
N TYR A 261 17.58 -5.68 -5.51
CA TYR A 261 16.52 -4.75 -5.11
C TYR A 261 16.87 -4.03 -3.82
N ALA A 262 16.65 -2.72 -3.79
CA ALA A 262 16.92 -1.87 -2.63
C ALA A 262 15.75 -1.80 -1.63
N THR A 263 14.50 -2.03 -2.10
CA THR A 263 13.29 -1.86 -1.28
C THR A 263 12.30 -3.00 -1.48
N PRO A 264 11.46 -3.31 -0.47
CA PRO A 264 10.40 -4.31 -0.59
C PRO A 264 9.40 -3.98 -1.70
N THR A 265 9.14 -2.70 -1.95
CA THR A 265 8.25 -2.23 -3.02
C THR A 265 8.79 -2.57 -4.40
N GLN A 266 10.10 -2.47 -4.61
CA GLN A 266 10.75 -2.88 -5.86
C GLN A 266 10.65 -4.39 -6.08
N ILE A 267 10.84 -5.20 -5.05
CA ILE A 267 10.68 -6.66 -5.12
C ILE A 267 9.25 -7.01 -5.56
N PHE A 268 8.26 -6.42 -4.90
CA PHE A 268 6.84 -6.68 -5.22
C PHE A 268 6.51 -6.26 -6.66
N ALA A 269 6.91 -5.05 -7.06
CA ALA A 269 6.65 -4.54 -8.41
C ALA A 269 7.34 -5.38 -9.50
N SER A 270 8.62 -5.76 -9.29
CA SER A 270 9.38 -6.59 -10.23
C SER A 270 8.83 -8.01 -10.31
N GLY A 271 8.41 -8.59 -9.17
CA GLY A 271 7.76 -9.90 -9.16
C GLY A 271 6.45 -9.90 -9.92
N LEU A 272 5.61 -8.90 -9.68
CA LEU A 272 4.31 -8.76 -10.34
C LEU A 272 4.47 -8.53 -11.86
N SER A 273 5.33 -7.58 -12.26
CA SER A 273 5.59 -7.30 -13.68
C SER A 273 6.22 -8.49 -14.39
N GLY A 274 7.15 -9.18 -13.73
CA GLY A 274 7.78 -10.38 -14.29
C GLY A 274 6.79 -11.52 -14.53
N MET A 275 5.89 -11.79 -13.57
CA MET A 275 4.86 -12.81 -13.74
C MET A 275 3.86 -12.48 -14.86
N ILE A 276 3.53 -11.21 -15.05
CA ILE A 276 2.62 -10.76 -16.12
C ILE A 276 3.34 -10.83 -17.47
N GLY A 277 4.61 -10.42 -17.53
CA GLY A 277 5.41 -10.39 -18.76
C GLY A 277 5.74 -11.76 -19.36
N VAL A 278 5.51 -12.88 -18.63
CA VAL A 278 5.61 -14.24 -19.18
C VAL A 278 4.45 -14.57 -20.12
N ILE A 279 3.34 -13.84 -20.02
CA ILE A 279 2.13 -14.11 -20.81
C ILE A 279 2.32 -13.53 -22.21
N PRO A 280 2.25 -14.35 -23.29
CA PRO A 280 2.40 -13.86 -24.66
C PRO A 280 1.38 -12.76 -24.98
N GLY A 281 1.87 -11.60 -25.39
CA GLY A 281 1.06 -10.42 -25.72
C GLY A 281 0.84 -9.44 -24.59
N LEU A 282 1.42 -9.66 -23.41
CA LEU A 282 1.43 -8.72 -22.27
C LEU A 282 2.87 -8.30 -21.88
N GLU A 283 3.84 -8.53 -22.77
CA GLU A 283 5.25 -8.20 -22.59
C GLU A 283 5.50 -6.68 -22.45
#